data_5fd55eceecca3afa9d37ffbca297e3d9
#
_entry.id   5fd55eceecca3afa9d37ffbca297e3d9
#
_cell.length_a   1.000
_cell.length_b   1.000
_cell.length_c   1.000
_cell.angle_alpha   90.00
_cell.angle_beta   90.00
_cell.angle_gamma   90.00
#
_symmetry.space_group_name_H-M   'P 1'
#
loop_
_entity.id
_entity.type
_entity.pdbx_description
1 polymer ?
#
loop_
_entity_poly.entity_id
_entity_poly.type
_entity_poly.pdbx_seq_one_letter_code
_entity_poly.pdbx_strand_id
1 'polypeptide(L)'
;SRKHPKCGTEAAYLTCIIFRRGERTALPCKEVMEEKNMKKATIRDVAKAAGVSQSTVSRVLNNNGYVGEDARRRVEEAMEALHYSPSAIAVCLSKSRSRMIGVIVPQIFAPFFSQMYYIADRIMERYGYRLLLCNSDESLKREKELIDDLLSYKIAALLIVPVDGDEGSNKEYLDHIRSTGTPVVCVDREIEGIHCDGVYIDNYTACYEVTKDVLARGYRNIA
;
A
#
# COMPACT_ATOMS: atom_id res chain seq x y z
N SER A 1 42.06 -17.82 -14.10
CA SER A 1 40.74 -17.80 -14.73
C SER A 1 39.68 -18.27 -13.71
N ARG A 2 39.09 -17.37 -12.93
CA ARG A 2 37.99 -17.70 -12.01
C ARG A 2 36.69 -17.41 -12.77
N LYS A 3 35.93 -18.46 -13.09
CA LYS A 3 34.62 -18.37 -13.65
C LYS A 3 33.66 -17.84 -12.55
N HIS A 4 33.08 -16.68 -12.75
CA HIS A 4 31.93 -16.21 -11.96
C HIS A 4 30.75 -17.15 -12.21
N PRO A 5 30.05 -17.60 -11.17
CA PRO A 5 28.78 -18.33 -11.36
C PRO A 5 27.74 -17.36 -11.95
N LYS A 6 27.05 -17.82 -13.00
CA LYS A 6 25.91 -17.11 -13.60
C LYS A 6 24.82 -16.99 -12.54
N CYS A 7 24.44 -15.76 -12.24
CA CYS A 7 23.32 -15.42 -11.38
C CYS A 7 22.02 -16.03 -11.94
N GLY A 8 21.52 -17.06 -11.28
CA GLY A 8 20.23 -17.66 -11.53
C GLY A 8 19.29 -17.30 -10.39
N THR A 9 18.21 -16.61 -10.76
CA THR A 9 16.99 -16.37 -10.01
C THR A 9 17.07 -15.62 -8.67
N GLU A 10 16.50 -14.42 -8.64
CA GLU A 10 16.31 -13.53 -7.48
C GLU A 10 15.67 -14.18 -6.23
N ALA A 11 15.13 -15.38 -6.36
CA ALA A 11 14.51 -16.11 -5.25
C ALA A 11 15.48 -16.68 -4.20
N ALA A 12 16.80 -16.62 -4.44
CA ALA A 12 17.79 -17.27 -3.56
C ALA A 12 18.20 -16.45 -2.33
N TYR A 13 17.78 -15.18 -2.22
CA TYR A 13 18.28 -14.28 -1.17
C TYR A 13 17.39 -14.16 0.07
N LEU A 14 16.21 -14.76 0.09
CA LEU A 14 15.30 -14.69 1.24
C LEU A 14 15.35 -15.98 2.04
N THR A 15 16.42 -16.12 2.84
CA THR A 15 16.48 -17.15 3.89
C THR A 15 16.06 -16.51 5.20
N CYS A 16 14.94 -16.98 5.77
CA CYS A 16 14.48 -16.53 7.07
C CYS A 16 15.18 -17.33 8.17
N ILE A 17 15.78 -16.63 9.15
CA ILE A 17 16.29 -17.25 10.38
C ILE A 17 15.16 -17.29 11.38
N ILE A 18 14.75 -18.48 11.77
CA ILE A 18 13.68 -18.68 12.75
C ILE A 18 14.26 -19.28 14.03
N PHE A 19 13.81 -18.75 15.16
CA PHE A 19 14.08 -19.35 16.47
C PHE A 19 12.89 -20.22 16.88
N ARG A 20 13.06 -21.54 16.88
CA ARG A 20 12.09 -22.49 17.39
C ARG A 20 12.67 -23.21 18.60
N ARG A 21 11.98 -23.19 19.73
CA ARG A 21 12.38 -23.88 20.98
C ARG A 21 13.84 -23.60 21.41
N GLY A 22 14.35 -22.40 21.10
CA GLY A 22 15.71 -22.02 21.45
C GLY A 22 16.78 -22.38 20.40
N GLU A 23 16.44 -23.04 19.33
CA GLU A 23 17.36 -23.38 18.23
C GLU A 23 17.20 -22.43 17.04
N ARG A 24 18.34 -22.09 16.42
CA ARG A 24 18.40 -21.23 15.24
C ARG A 24 18.35 -22.08 13.98
N THR A 25 17.27 -21.98 13.22
CA THR A 25 17.08 -22.73 11.97
C THR A 25 16.93 -21.77 10.79
N ALA A 26 17.67 -21.98 9.72
CA ALA A 26 17.54 -21.25 8.47
C ALA A 26 16.59 -22.03 7.55
N LEU A 27 15.45 -21.43 7.22
CA LEU A 27 14.44 -22.02 6.31
C LEU A 27 14.20 -21.12 5.11
N PRO A 28 13.90 -21.67 3.92
CA PRO A 28 13.41 -20.89 2.79
C PRO A 28 12.13 -20.16 3.17
N CYS A 29 11.98 -18.89 2.77
CA CYS A 29 10.80 -18.08 3.10
C CYS A 29 9.47 -18.76 2.73
N LYS A 30 9.43 -19.57 1.67
CA LYS A 30 8.23 -20.32 1.27
C LYS A 30 7.74 -21.27 2.37
N GLU A 31 8.65 -22.01 3.02
CA GLU A 31 8.27 -22.96 4.08
C GLU A 31 7.74 -22.26 5.34
N VAL A 32 8.21 -21.03 5.60
CA VAL A 32 7.72 -20.20 6.72
C VAL A 32 6.29 -19.74 6.49
N MET A 33 5.92 -19.48 5.24
CA MET A 33 4.58 -18.97 4.87
C MET A 33 3.51 -20.07 4.78
N GLU A 34 3.90 -21.31 4.53
CA GLU A 34 2.97 -22.44 4.36
C GLU A 34 2.45 -23.03 5.70
N GLU A 35 3.13 -22.78 6.82
CA GLU A 35 2.86 -23.49 8.08
C GLU A 35 1.67 -23.02 8.92
N LYS A 36 0.85 -22.06 8.49
CA LYS A 36 -0.30 -21.59 9.30
C LYS A 36 -1.58 -21.37 8.52
N ASN A 37 -2.14 -22.45 7.99
CA ASN A 37 -3.56 -22.42 7.65
C ASN A 37 -4.42 -22.85 8.85
N MET A 38 -4.30 -22.13 9.98
CA MET A 38 -5.27 -22.27 11.07
C MET A 38 -6.59 -21.68 10.59
N LYS A 39 -7.65 -22.49 10.61
CA LYS A 39 -8.99 -22.11 10.21
C LYS A 39 -9.43 -20.92 11.06
N LYS A 40 -9.36 -19.70 10.49
CA LYS A 40 -9.79 -18.49 11.18
C LYS A 40 -11.28 -18.54 11.41
N ALA A 41 -11.72 -18.15 12.62
CA ALA A 41 -13.13 -18.00 12.92
C ALA A 41 -13.81 -17.10 11.88
N THR A 42 -15.04 -17.42 11.52
CA THR A 42 -15.83 -16.68 10.54
C THR A 42 -16.96 -15.91 11.24
N ILE A 43 -17.59 -14.96 10.54
CA ILE A 43 -18.76 -14.24 11.04
C ILE A 43 -19.91 -15.21 11.40
N ARG A 44 -19.97 -16.38 10.75
CA ARG A 44 -20.94 -17.44 11.04
C ARG A 44 -20.68 -18.08 12.38
N ASP A 45 -19.42 -18.30 12.72
CA ASP A 45 -19.03 -18.90 13.99
C ASP A 45 -19.35 -17.97 15.15
N VAL A 46 -19.09 -16.64 14.97
CA VAL A 46 -19.48 -15.60 15.94
C VAL A 46 -21.00 -15.55 16.10
N ALA A 47 -21.77 -15.55 15.02
CA ALA A 47 -23.22 -15.51 15.07
C ALA A 47 -23.78 -16.72 15.82
N LYS A 48 -23.23 -17.93 15.56
CA LYS A 48 -23.61 -19.17 16.25
C LYS A 48 -23.27 -19.11 17.74
N ALA A 49 -22.07 -18.63 18.10
CA ALA A 49 -21.64 -18.53 19.50
C ALA A 49 -22.47 -17.49 20.29
N ALA A 50 -22.78 -16.35 19.67
CA ALA A 50 -23.59 -15.29 20.28
C ALA A 50 -25.09 -15.56 20.27
N GLY A 51 -25.58 -16.59 19.57
CA GLY A 51 -27.01 -16.91 19.44
C GLY A 51 -27.80 -15.83 18.70
N VAL A 52 -27.20 -15.23 17.68
CA VAL A 52 -27.82 -14.15 16.86
C VAL A 52 -27.65 -14.43 15.36
N SER A 53 -28.33 -13.65 14.52
CA SER A 53 -28.16 -13.73 13.08
C SER A 53 -26.82 -13.10 12.63
N GLN A 54 -26.28 -13.54 11.46
CA GLN A 54 -25.09 -12.90 10.86
C GLN A 54 -25.32 -11.41 10.58
N SER A 55 -26.53 -11.01 10.22
CA SER A 55 -26.88 -9.60 10.02
C SER A 55 -26.79 -8.80 11.32
N THR A 56 -27.12 -9.40 12.47
CA THR A 56 -26.94 -8.76 13.79
C THR A 56 -25.47 -8.56 14.11
N VAL A 57 -24.62 -9.60 13.89
CA VAL A 57 -23.16 -9.44 14.04
C VAL A 57 -22.61 -8.36 13.12
N SER A 58 -23.03 -8.34 11.85
CA SER A 58 -22.63 -7.30 10.90
C SER A 58 -23.04 -5.90 11.33
N ARG A 59 -24.21 -5.73 11.93
CA ARG A 59 -24.65 -4.42 12.49
C ARG A 59 -23.81 -3.98 13.67
N VAL A 60 -23.44 -4.90 14.56
CA VAL A 60 -22.53 -4.61 15.69
C VAL A 60 -21.18 -4.16 15.16
N LEU A 61 -20.58 -4.92 14.22
CA LEU A 61 -19.27 -4.64 13.64
C LEU A 61 -19.21 -3.28 12.90
N ASN A 62 -20.27 -2.94 12.16
CA ASN A 62 -20.32 -1.73 11.37
C ASN A 62 -20.93 -0.54 12.12
N ASN A 63 -21.35 -0.74 13.36
CA ASN A 63 -22.09 0.24 14.17
C ASN A 63 -23.29 0.83 13.38
N ASN A 64 -24.01 -0.01 12.63
CA ASN A 64 -25.06 0.38 11.71
C ASN A 64 -26.40 -0.23 12.12
N GLY A 65 -27.38 0.64 12.42
CA GLY A 65 -28.70 0.24 12.86
C GLY A 65 -28.79 -0.10 14.34
N TYR A 66 -30.02 -0.25 14.81
CA TYR A 66 -30.29 -0.58 16.21
C TYR A 66 -29.95 -2.05 16.50
N VAL A 67 -29.20 -2.29 17.57
CA VAL A 67 -28.94 -3.60 18.17
C VAL A 67 -29.09 -3.43 19.67
N GLY A 68 -29.95 -4.26 20.31
CA GLY A 68 -30.14 -4.23 21.75
C GLY A 68 -28.82 -4.51 22.50
N GLU A 69 -28.64 -3.88 23.66
CA GLU A 69 -27.37 -3.95 24.41
C GLU A 69 -26.97 -5.38 24.79
N ASP A 70 -27.94 -6.23 25.14
CA ASP A 70 -27.67 -7.62 25.46
C ASP A 70 -27.14 -8.42 24.23
N ALA A 71 -27.71 -8.19 23.07
CA ALA A 71 -27.23 -8.81 21.83
C ALA A 71 -25.84 -8.30 21.43
N ARG A 72 -25.56 -7.01 21.63
CA ARG A 72 -24.25 -6.40 21.41
C ARG A 72 -23.20 -7.03 22.31
N ARG A 73 -23.46 -7.13 23.60
CA ARG A 73 -22.57 -7.73 24.59
C ARG A 73 -22.24 -9.19 24.22
N ARG A 74 -23.26 -10.01 23.90
CA ARG A 74 -23.04 -11.42 23.50
C ARG A 74 -22.20 -11.57 22.24
N VAL A 75 -22.33 -10.66 21.28
CA VAL A 75 -21.51 -10.64 20.06
C VAL A 75 -20.06 -10.30 20.41
N GLU A 76 -19.82 -9.27 21.23
CA GLU A 76 -18.50 -8.85 21.64
C GLU A 76 -17.76 -9.95 22.43
N GLU A 77 -18.44 -10.58 23.39
CA GLU A 77 -17.93 -11.74 24.14
C GLU A 77 -17.58 -12.94 23.21
N ALA A 78 -18.43 -13.22 22.22
CA ALA A 78 -18.18 -14.30 21.27
C ALA A 78 -17.00 -13.99 20.34
N MET A 79 -16.82 -12.71 19.95
CA MET A 79 -15.67 -12.28 19.13
C MET A 79 -14.37 -12.44 19.91
N GLU A 80 -14.34 -12.06 21.18
CA GLU A 80 -13.19 -12.21 22.04
C GLU A 80 -12.83 -13.69 22.28
N ALA A 81 -13.82 -14.52 22.63
CA ALA A 81 -13.62 -15.94 22.86
C ALA A 81 -13.12 -16.71 21.64
N LEU A 82 -13.54 -16.31 20.44
CA LEU A 82 -13.13 -16.91 19.17
C LEU A 82 -11.90 -16.25 18.56
N HIS A 83 -11.32 -15.23 19.21
CA HIS A 83 -10.26 -14.38 18.64
C HIS A 83 -10.60 -13.90 17.22
N TYR A 84 -11.90 -13.60 17.01
CA TYR A 84 -12.40 -13.16 15.72
C TYR A 84 -12.03 -11.71 15.45
N SER A 85 -11.30 -11.49 14.36
CA SER A 85 -11.07 -10.17 13.80
C SER A 85 -11.76 -10.05 12.45
N PRO A 86 -12.59 -9.02 12.21
CA PRO A 86 -13.22 -8.83 10.92
C PRO A 86 -12.19 -8.81 9.81
N SER A 87 -12.42 -9.59 8.75
CA SER A 87 -11.57 -9.51 7.57
C SER A 87 -11.69 -8.12 6.93
N ALA A 88 -10.56 -7.43 6.74
CA ALA A 88 -10.54 -6.14 6.05
C ALA A 88 -11.21 -6.25 4.67
N ILE A 89 -11.03 -7.39 3.98
CA ILE A 89 -11.67 -7.69 2.69
C ILE A 89 -13.19 -7.75 2.82
N ALA A 90 -13.73 -8.43 3.87
CA ALA A 90 -15.17 -8.50 4.09
C ALA A 90 -15.78 -7.13 4.44
N VAL A 91 -15.06 -6.31 5.17
CA VAL A 91 -15.46 -4.92 5.47
C VAL A 91 -15.44 -4.07 4.20
N CYS A 92 -14.42 -4.21 3.34
CA CYS A 92 -14.34 -3.53 2.05
C CYS A 92 -15.49 -3.91 1.12
N LEU A 93 -15.83 -5.21 1.05
CA LEU A 93 -16.95 -5.68 0.24
C LEU A 93 -18.29 -5.09 0.69
N SER A 94 -18.47 -4.87 2.00
CA SER A 94 -19.72 -4.29 2.55
C SER A 94 -19.82 -2.78 2.37
N LYS A 95 -18.69 -2.06 2.25
CA LYS A 95 -18.63 -0.57 2.18
C LYS A 95 -18.25 -0.04 0.81
N SER A 96 -18.11 -0.88 -0.21
CA SER A 96 -17.71 -0.54 -1.59
C SER A 96 -16.35 0.15 -1.76
N ARG A 97 -15.68 0.56 -0.69
CA ARG A 97 -14.32 1.15 -0.69
C ARG A 97 -13.53 0.67 0.51
N SER A 98 -12.24 0.39 0.29
CA SER A 98 -11.31 0.09 1.38
C SER A 98 -10.84 1.41 2.05
N ARG A 99 -10.23 1.29 3.23
CA ARG A 99 -9.47 2.39 3.85
C ARG A 99 -7.99 2.29 3.51
N MET A 100 -7.67 1.79 2.32
CA MET A 100 -6.32 1.66 1.82
C MET A 100 -6.08 2.67 0.70
N ILE A 101 -4.93 3.31 0.72
CA ILE A 101 -4.45 4.20 -0.34
C ILE A 101 -3.24 3.52 -0.97
N GLY A 102 -3.27 3.33 -2.28
CA GLY A 102 -2.10 2.86 -3.02
C GLY A 102 -1.06 3.96 -3.14
N VAL A 103 0.20 3.62 -2.95
CA VAL A 103 1.34 4.52 -3.16
C VAL A 103 2.32 3.83 -4.08
N ILE A 104 2.52 4.37 -5.28
CA ILE A 104 3.50 3.86 -6.24
C ILE A 104 4.64 4.85 -6.34
N VAL A 105 5.86 4.37 -6.11
CA VAL A 105 7.10 5.16 -6.26
C VAL A 105 8.07 4.43 -7.17
N PRO A 106 8.95 5.16 -7.89
CA PRO A 106 9.90 4.53 -8.80
C PRO A 106 11.01 3.77 -8.06
N GLN A 107 11.44 4.26 -6.88
CA GLN A 107 12.54 3.67 -6.11
C GLN A 107 12.34 3.83 -4.61
N ILE A 108 11.94 2.76 -3.93
CA ILE A 108 11.68 2.77 -2.48
C ILE A 108 12.89 3.18 -1.64
N PHE A 109 14.09 2.80 -2.07
CA PHE A 109 15.34 3.09 -1.33
C PHE A 109 15.84 4.51 -1.53
N ALA A 110 15.28 5.31 -2.44
CA ALA A 110 15.62 6.72 -2.56
C ALA A 110 15.13 7.50 -1.32
N PRO A 111 16.00 8.26 -0.63
CA PRO A 111 15.66 8.93 0.63
C PRO A 111 14.45 9.85 0.52
N PHE A 112 14.27 10.51 -0.62
CA PHE A 112 13.14 11.39 -0.88
C PHE A 112 11.80 10.62 -0.79
N PHE A 113 11.67 9.53 -1.53
CA PHE A 113 10.42 8.75 -1.57
C PHE A 113 10.14 8.01 -0.25
N SER A 114 11.17 7.52 0.42
CA SER A 114 11.01 6.87 1.72
C SER A 114 10.57 7.86 2.81
N GLN A 115 11.08 9.10 2.81
CA GLN A 115 10.63 10.15 3.72
C GLN A 115 9.21 10.62 3.40
N MET A 116 8.91 10.83 2.12
CA MET A 116 7.56 11.18 1.67
C MET A 116 6.53 10.14 2.15
N TYR A 117 6.82 8.86 1.91
CA TYR A 117 5.96 7.77 2.38
C TYR A 117 5.78 7.79 3.90
N TYR A 118 6.86 7.91 4.66
CA TYR A 118 6.81 7.95 6.12
C TYR A 118 5.91 9.07 6.65
N ILE A 119 6.02 10.27 6.08
CA ILE A 119 5.21 11.42 6.48
C ILE A 119 3.74 11.20 6.07
N ALA A 120 3.49 10.73 4.85
CA ALA A 120 2.15 10.46 4.35
C ALA A 120 1.45 9.38 5.19
N ASP A 121 2.14 8.28 5.54
CA ASP A 121 1.59 7.21 6.38
C ASP A 121 1.15 7.72 7.75
N ARG A 122 1.99 8.52 8.41
CA ARG A 122 1.68 9.14 9.71
C ARG A 122 0.47 10.06 9.67
N ILE A 123 0.31 10.79 8.58
CA ILE A 123 -0.85 11.69 8.39
C ILE A 123 -2.11 10.87 8.11
N MET A 124 -2.05 9.95 7.17
CA MET A 124 -3.21 9.16 6.74
C MET A 124 -3.73 8.22 7.84
N GLU A 125 -2.84 7.72 8.71
CA GLU A 125 -3.23 6.95 9.89
C GLU A 125 -4.20 7.74 10.80
N ARG A 126 -3.99 9.04 10.99
CA ARG A 126 -4.89 9.91 11.80
C ARG A 126 -6.29 10.00 11.20
N TYR A 127 -6.42 9.84 9.90
CA TYR A 127 -7.70 9.79 9.18
C TYR A 127 -8.26 8.37 9.02
N GLY A 128 -7.59 7.38 9.61
CA GLY A 128 -8.01 5.98 9.58
C GLY A 128 -7.74 5.28 8.26
N TYR A 129 -6.81 5.78 7.45
CA TYR A 129 -6.31 5.13 6.23
C TYR A 129 -5.01 4.39 6.50
N ARG A 130 -4.71 3.42 5.64
CA ARG A 130 -3.42 2.71 5.58
C ARG A 130 -2.86 2.81 4.17
N LEU A 131 -1.55 2.96 4.08
CA LEU A 131 -0.86 3.04 2.79
C LEU A 131 -0.33 1.67 2.36
N LEU A 132 -0.48 1.36 1.08
CA LEU A 132 0.15 0.22 0.40
C LEU A 132 1.25 0.75 -0.50
N LEU A 133 2.50 0.55 -0.11
CA LEU A 133 3.67 1.00 -0.86
C LEU A 133 4.06 -0.03 -1.92
N CYS A 134 4.19 0.43 -3.15
CA CYS A 134 4.62 -0.35 -4.31
C CYS A 134 5.80 0.33 -5.00
N ASN A 135 6.68 -0.46 -5.63
CA ASN A 135 7.85 0.00 -6.35
C ASN A 135 7.74 -0.31 -7.84
N SER A 136 7.71 0.72 -8.69
CA SER A 136 7.56 0.54 -10.14
C SER A 136 8.89 0.26 -10.86
N ASP A 137 10.03 0.51 -10.25
CA ASP A 137 11.37 0.37 -10.84
C ASP A 137 11.52 1.14 -12.18
N GLU A 138 10.92 2.32 -12.29
CA GLU A 138 10.90 3.13 -13.53
C GLU A 138 10.32 2.37 -14.76
N SER A 139 9.50 1.35 -14.53
CA SER A 139 8.92 0.53 -15.60
C SER A 139 7.44 0.86 -15.78
N LEU A 140 7.07 1.36 -16.98
CA LEU A 140 5.68 1.63 -17.37
C LEU A 140 4.80 0.38 -17.26
N LYS A 141 5.33 -0.77 -17.69
CA LYS A 141 4.59 -2.03 -17.62
C LYS A 141 4.31 -2.41 -16.17
N ARG A 142 5.34 -2.35 -15.31
CA ARG A 142 5.21 -2.69 -13.90
C ARG A 142 4.30 -1.71 -13.16
N GLU A 143 4.38 -0.43 -13.48
CA GLU A 143 3.49 0.60 -12.95
C GLU A 143 2.02 0.24 -13.21
N LYS A 144 1.69 -0.12 -14.46
CA LYS A 144 0.35 -0.53 -14.85
C LYS A 144 -0.12 -1.79 -14.11
N GLU A 145 0.72 -2.82 -14.03
CA GLU A 145 0.42 -4.05 -13.29
C GLU A 145 0.14 -3.76 -11.80
N LEU A 146 0.94 -2.90 -11.16
CA LEU A 146 0.73 -2.48 -9.78
C LEU A 146 -0.57 -1.68 -9.58
N ILE A 147 -0.92 -0.85 -10.54
CA ILE A 147 -2.19 -0.10 -10.49
C ILE A 147 -3.36 -1.09 -10.57
N ASP A 148 -3.34 -2.05 -11.49
CA ASP A 148 -4.37 -3.09 -11.63
C ASP A 148 -4.54 -3.88 -10.32
N ASP A 149 -3.43 -4.28 -9.70
CA ASP A 149 -3.44 -4.98 -8.42
C ASP A 149 -4.09 -4.12 -7.32
N LEU A 150 -3.67 -2.86 -7.18
CA LEU A 150 -4.21 -1.94 -6.19
C LEU A 150 -5.71 -1.68 -6.38
N LEU A 151 -6.16 -1.54 -7.62
CA LEU A 151 -7.59 -1.38 -7.95
C LEU A 151 -8.39 -2.63 -7.56
N SER A 152 -7.81 -3.83 -7.73
CA SER A 152 -8.44 -5.08 -7.29
C SER A 152 -8.70 -5.11 -5.79
N TYR A 153 -7.86 -4.44 -4.99
CA TYR A 153 -8.05 -4.24 -3.54
C TYR A 153 -9.04 -3.12 -3.20
N LYS A 154 -9.67 -2.49 -4.21
CA LYS A 154 -10.64 -1.39 -4.04
C LYS A 154 -10.07 -0.24 -3.21
N ILE A 155 -8.87 0.19 -3.53
CA ILE A 155 -8.22 1.31 -2.86
C ILE A 155 -9.09 2.56 -2.87
N ALA A 156 -8.99 3.38 -1.82
CA ALA A 156 -9.74 4.63 -1.68
C ALA A 156 -9.20 5.74 -2.59
N ALA A 157 -7.88 5.73 -2.84
CA ALA A 157 -7.17 6.66 -3.70
C ALA A 157 -5.83 6.07 -4.14
N LEU A 158 -5.25 6.63 -5.20
CA LEU A 158 -3.91 6.33 -5.69
C LEU A 158 -3.04 7.58 -5.55
N LEU A 159 -1.91 7.45 -4.86
CA LEU A 159 -0.81 8.41 -4.82
C LEU A 159 0.31 7.83 -5.67
N ILE A 160 0.78 8.55 -6.68
CA ILE A 160 1.72 8.00 -7.64
C ILE A 160 2.80 9.02 -8.01
N VAL A 161 4.06 8.57 -8.03
CA VAL A 161 5.14 9.21 -8.76
C VAL A 161 5.19 8.53 -10.12
N PRO A 162 4.61 9.13 -11.16
CA PRO A 162 4.42 8.43 -12.42
C PRO A 162 5.75 8.19 -13.14
N VAL A 163 5.81 7.07 -13.84
CA VAL A 163 6.88 6.82 -14.80
C VAL A 163 6.61 7.65 -16.03
N ASP A 164 7.58 8.48 -16.39
CA ASP A 164 7.55 9.30 -17.60
C ASP A 164 8.95 9.31 -18.21
N GLY A 165 9.05 9.02 -19.48
CA GLY A 165 10.33 8.91 -20.19
C GLY A 165 10.18 8.70 -21.68
N ASP A 166 11.27 8.33 -22.34
CA ASP A 166 11.33 8.16 -23.79
C ASP A 166 10.32 7.12 -24.33
N GLU A 167 9.92 6.15 -23.49
CA GLU A 167 8.90 5.14 -23.84
C GLU A 167 7.47 5.64 -23.68
N GLY A 168 7.28 6.88 -23.18
CA GLY A 168 5.98 7.49 -22.92
C GLY A 168 5.56 7.43 -21.45
N SER A 169 4.25 7.51 -21.22
CA SER A 169 3.66 7.49 -19.88
C SER A 169 2.33 6.72 -19.84
N ASN A 170 1.87 6.35 -18.65
CA ASN A 170 0.55 5.73 -18.45
C ASN A 170 -0.60 6.76 -18.32
N LYS A 171 -0.46 7.94 -18.90
CA LYS A 171 -1.40 9.07 -18.80
C LYS A 171 -2.85 8.68 -19.08
N GLU A 172 -3.12 8.11 -20.25
CA GLU A 172 -4.50 7.74 -20.63
C GLU A 172 -5.10 6.72 -19.66
N TYR A 173 -4.26 5.84 -19.14
CA TYR A 173 -4.68 4.85 -18.15
C TYR A 173 -5.01 5.50 -16.80
N LEU A 174 -4.20 6.43 -16.32
CA LEU A 174 -4.45 7.18 -15.09
C LEU A 174 -5.72 8.05 -15.21
N ASP A 175 -5.93 8.72 -16.35
CA ASP A 175 -7.13 9.48 -16.62
C ASP A 175 -8.38 8.58 -16.64
N HIS A 176 -8.28 7.39 -17.22
CA HIS A 176 -9.36 6.41 -17.20
C HIS A 176 -9.72 6.00 -15.77
N ILE A 177 -8.74 5.66 -14.93
CA ILE A 177 -8.96 5.26 -13.53
C ILE A 177 -9.67 6.37 -12.76
N ARG A 178 -9.23 7.60 -12.92
CA ARG A 178 -9.85 8.77 -12.30
C ARG A 178 -11.31 8.91 -12.74
N SER A 179 -11.59 8.71 -14.02
CA SER A 179 -12.96 8.79 -14.56
C SER A 179 -13.90 7.72 -13.96
N THR A 180 -13.37 6.59 -13.51
CA THR A 180 -14.14 5.55 -12.81
C THR A 180 -14.42 5.86 -11.35
N GLY A 181 -13.92 7.00 -10.85
CA GLY A 181 -14.18 7.52 -9.49
C GLY A 181 -13.14 7.16 -8.45
N THR A 182 -11.96 6.64 -8.85
CA THR A 182 -10.82 6.48 -7.96
C THR A 182 -9.96 7.75 -8.05
N PRO A 183 -9.83 8.55 -6.96
CA PRO A 183 -8.97 9.72 -6.94
C PRO A 183 -7.51 9.34 -7.22
N VAL A 184 -6.86 10.10 -8.09
CA VAL A 184 -5.43 9.96 -8.42
C VAL A 184 -4.74 11.27 -8.08
N VAL A 185 -3.63 11.21 -7.36
CA VAL A 185 -2.77 12.35 -7.03
C VAL A 185 -1.36 12.04 -7.51
N CYS A 186 -0.85 12.83 -8.44
CA CYS A 186 0.54 12.76 -8.88
C CYS A 186 1.47 13.48 -7.90
N VAL A 187 2.65 12.95 -7.70
CA VAL A 187 3.66 13.54 -6.80
C VAL A 187 5.00 13.62 -7.53
N ASP A 188 5.74 14.70 -7.29
CA ASP A 188 7.08 14.94 -7.78
C ASP A 188 7.19 15.12 -9.30
N ARG A 189 6.55 14.25 -10.09
CA ARG A 189 6.58 14.30 -11.56
C ARG A 189 5.23 14.68 -12.11
N GLU A 190 5.22 15.65 -12.99
CA GLU A 190 4.05 16.07 -13.75
C GLU A 190 4.02 15.30 -15.09
N ILE A 191 2.86 14.79 -15.46
CA ILE A 191 2.64 14.25 -16.82
C ILE A 191 1.88 15.31 -17.60
N GLU A 192 2.43 15.75 -18.73
CA GLU A 192 1.80 16.76 -19.56
C GLU A 192 0.39 16.34 -20.02
N GLY A 193 -0.57 17.24 -19.78
CA GLY A 193 -1.96 17.07 -20.16
C GLY A 193 -2.75 16.03 -19.35
N ILE A 194 -2.26 15.56 -18.19
CA ILE A 194 -3.07 14.82 -17.24
C ILE A 194 -3.96 15.79 -16.44
N HIS A 195 -5.21 15.37 -16.17
CA HIS A 195 -6.16 16.17 -15.40
C HIS A 195 -6.35 15.60 -13.99
N CYS A 196 -5.29 15.42 -13.23
CA CYS A 196 -5.35 14.98 -11.83
C CYS A 196 -4.76 16.04 -10.90
N ASP A 197 -5.09 15.93 -9.61
CA ASP A 197 -4.42 16.72 -8.59
C ASP A 197 -2.94 16.31 -8.50
N GLY A 198 -2.06 17.24 -8.15
CA GLY A 198 -0.64 16.97 -8.04
C GLY A 198 0.05 17.79 -6.96
N VAL A 199 1.15 17.26 -6.45
CA VAL A 199 2.06 17.91 -5.52
C VAL A 199 3.46 17.89 -6.11
N TYR A 200 3.94 19.04 -6.53
CA TYR A 200 5.20 19.18 -7.25
C TYR A 200 6.16 20.11 -6.52
N ILE A 201 7.44 19.94 -6.78
CA ILE A 201 8.51 20.84 -6.30
C ILE A 201 9.00 21.66 -7.49
N ASP A 202 9.10 22.97 -7.29
CA ASP A 202 9.72 23.86 -8.29
C ASP A 202 11.25 23.68 -8.30
N ASN A 203 11.67 22.57 -8.89
CA ASN A 203 13.08 22.22 -9.02
C ASN A 203 13.84 23.21 -9.93
N TYR A 204 13.15 23.81 -10.91
CA TYR A 204 13.78 24.80 -11.80
C TYR A 204 14.23 26.02 -11.03
N THR A 205 13.31 26.66 -10.30
CA THR A 205 13.64 27.85 -9.50
C THR A 205 14.68 27.53 -8.42
N ALA A 206 14.56 26.40 -7.74
CA ALA A 206 15.52 25.97 -6.73
C ALA A 206 16.94 25.80 -7.32
N CYS A 207 17.09 25.10 -8.43
CA CYS A 207 18.39 24.92 -9.09
C CYS A 207 18.94 26.24 -9.66
N TYR A 208 18.07 27.07 -10.21
CA TYR A 208 18.46 28.39 -10.73
C TYR A 208 19.05 29.29 -9.62
N GLU A 209 18.36 29.42 -8.50
CA GLU A 209 18.80 30.28 -7.38
C GLU A 209 20.09 29.74 -6.74
N VAL A 210 20.21 28.42 -6.54
CA VAL A 210 21.46 27.82 -6.05
C VAL A 210 22.64 28.09 -7.01
N THR A 211 22.43 27.88 -8.31
CA THR A 211 23.47 28.11 -9.31
C THR A 211 23.88 29.55 -9.35
N LYS A 212 22.93 30.47 -9.28
CA LYS A 212 23.19 31.93 -9.22
C LYS A 212 24.00 32.31 -7.98
N ASP A 213 23.69 31.77 -6.80
CA ASP A 213 24.46 32.04 -5.58
C ASP A 213 25.91 31.52 -5.70
N VAL A 214 26.10 30.30 -6.24
CA VAL A 214 27.43 29.74 -6.49
C VAL A 214 28.26 30.63 -7.46
N LEU A 215 27.65 31.11 -8.53
CA LEU A 215 28.28 32.01 -9.47
C LEU A 215 28.63 33.36 -8.84
N ALA A 216 27.74 33.89 -7.98
CA ALA A 216 27.97 35.17 -7.28
C ALA A 216 29.15 35.08 -6.30
N ARG A 217 29.39 33.89 -5.72
CA ARG A 217 30.57 33.60 -4.87
C ARG A 217 31.87 33.43 -5.64
N GLY A 218 31.86 33.59 -6.99
CA GLY A 218 33.05 33.55 -7.85
C GLY A 218 33.42 32.20 -8.40
N TYR A 219 32.69 31.14 -8.09
CA TYR A 219 32.93 29.82 -8.70
C TYR A 219 32.56 29.86 -10.19
N ARG A 220 33.40 29.22 -11.03
CA ARG A 220 33.19 29.19 -12.49
C ARG A 220 33.16 27.75 -13.05
N ASN A 221 33.77 26.81 -12.35
CA ASN A 221 33.76 25.40 -12.72
C ASN A 221 32.73 24.70 -11.84
N ILE A 222 31.57 24.41 -12.43
CA ILE A 222 30.42 23.78 -11.76
C ILE A 222 30.14 22.47 -12.52
N ALA A 223 30.06 21.35 -11.81
CA ALA A 223 29.75 20.01 -12.35
C ALA A 223 28.51 19.43 -11.66
#